data_3962b36e85de9ead7088de54175e731b
#
_entry.id   3962b36e85de9ead7088de54175e731b
#
_cell.length_a   1.000
_cell.length_b   1.000
_cell.length_c   1.000
_cell.angle_alpha   90.00
_cell.angle_beta   90.00
_cell.angle_gamma   90.00
#
_symmetry.space_group_name_H-M   'P 1'
#
loop_
_entity.id
_entity.type
_entity.pdbx_description
1 polymer ?
#
loop_
_entity_poly.entity_id
_entity_poly.type
_entity_poly.pdbx_seq_one_letter_code
_entity_poly.pdbx_strand_id
1 'polypeptide(L)'
;MTILITGATGNVGRNVVEQLVNRGADVRALVRDPSKASFPISVEVVQGDLLDIDSLRHAMSGVSTLFLLNGVVADEYTQALIALNLAREAGIERIVYLSVIHSDIYVNVPHFAGKFGVERMIEHMGLGATILRPAYYMDNEIT
;
A
#
# COMPACT_ATOMS: atom_id res chain seq x y z
N MET A 1 0.39 6.27 -17.06
CA MET A 1 0.97 5.38 -16.01
C MET A 1 0.24 5.65 -14.70
N THR A 2 -0.67 4.76 -14.35
CA THR A 2 -1.49 4.91 -13.13
C THR A 2 -0.80 4.30 -11.93
N ILE A 3 -0.74 5.04 -10.83
CA ILE A 3 -0.22 4.59 -9.53
C ILE A 3 -1.42 4.29 -8.62
N LEU A 4 -1.59 3.04 -8.22
CA LEU A 4 -2.58 2.66 -7.22
C LEU A 4 -2.00 2.81 -5.81
N ILE A 5 -2.73 3.51 -4.94
CA ILE A 5 -2.35 3.69 -3.54
C ILE A 5 -3.38 3.01 -2.66
N THR A 6 -2.93 2.05 -1.85
CA THR A 6 -3.73 1.49 -0.76
C THR A 6 -3.48 2.29 0.52
N GLY A 7 -4.37 2.20 1.50
CA GLY A 7 -4.24 3.00 2.71
C GLY A 7 -4.30 4.52 2.47
N ALA A 8 -4.91 4.94 1.37
CA ALA A 8 -4.90 6.32 0.87
C ALA A 8 -5.56 7.34 1.83
N THR A 9 -6.46 6.90 2.70
CA THR A 9 -7.16 7.78 3.66
C THR A 9 -6.42 7.97 4.99
N GLY A 10 -5.37 7.18 5.23
CA GLY A 10 -4.53 7.30 6.42
C GLY A 10 -3.55 8.48 6.33
N ASN A 11 -2.84 8.74 7.43
CA ASN A 11 -1.88 9.85 7.51
C ASN A 11 -0.81 9.78 6.41
N VAL A 12 -0.14 8.66 6.26
CA VAL A 12 0.91 8.50 5.24
C VAL A 12 0.29 8.51 3.86
N GLY A 13 -0.76 7.72 3.62
CA GLY A 13 -1.37 7.59 2.30
C GLY A 13 -1.90 8.90 1.74
N ARG A 14 -2.55 9.70 2.57
CA ARG A 14 -3.06 11.02 2.17
C ARG A 14 -1.95 11.95 1.71
N ASN A 15 -0.85 11.99 2.46
CA ASN A 15 0.33 12.79 2.09
C ASN A 15 0.97 12.28 0.81
N VAL A 16 1.05 10.96 0.62
CA VAL A 16 1.56 10.35 -0.62
C VAL A 16 0.70 10.75 -1.82
N VAL A 17 -0.62 10.65 -1.70
CA VAL A 17 -1.55 11.07 -2.76
C VAL A 17 -1.31 12.54 -3.12
N GLU A 18 -1.29 13.43 -2.13
CA GLU A 18 -1.07 14.86 -2.34
C GLU A 18 0.25 15.14 -3.05
N GLN A 19 1.34 14.55 -2.59
CA GLN A 19 2.66 14.75 -3.19
C GLN A 19 2.75 14.24 -4.62
N LEU A 20 2.11 13.13 -4.93
CA LEU A 20 2.08 12.58 -6.28
C LEU A 20 1.23 13.43 -7.23
N VAL A 21 0.08 13.89 -6.77
CA VAL A 21 -0.79 14.80 -7.54
C VAL A 21 -0.06 16.11 -7.85
N ASN A 22 0.62 16.70 -6.86
CA ASN A 22 1.39 17.94 -7.05
C ASN A 22 2.55 17.77 -8.05
N ARG A 23 3.00 16.56 -8.30
CA ARG A 23 4.00 16.23 -9.31
C ARG A 23 3.41 15.80 -10.64
N GLY A 24 2.09 15.91 -10.81
CA GLY A 24 1.40 15.56 -12.05
C GLY A 24 1.26 14.06 -12.30
N ALA A 25 1.39 13.23 -11.27
CA ALA A 25 1.20 11.79 -11.43
C ALA A 25 -0.29 11.44 -11.58
N ASP A 26 -0.57 10.39 -12.32
CA ASP A 26 -1.89 9.79 -12.45
C ASP A 26 -2.12 8.83 -11.28
N VAL A 27 -3.02 9.21 -10.37
CA VAL A 27 -3.22 8.54 -9.08
C VAL A 27 -4.61 7.93 -8.98
N ARG A 28 -4.64 6.66 -8.59
CA ARG A 28 -5.84 5.94 -8.19
C ARG A 28 -5.76 5.60 -6.71
N ALA A 29 -6.76 6.01 -5.93
CA ALA A 29 -6.84 5.74 -4.49
C ALA A 29 -7.85 4.62 -4.20
N LEU A 30 -7.38 3.55 -3.57
CA LEU A 30 -8.25 2.49 -3.06
C LEU A 30 -8.84 2.91 -1.72
N VAL A 31 -10.16 2.92 -1.61
CA VAL A 31 -10.87 3.29 -0.38
C VAL A 31 -11.99 2.30 -0.08
N ARG A 32 -12.21 2.01 1.20
CA ARG A 32 -13.31 1.13 1.62
C ARG A 32 -14.66 1.84 1.51
N ASP A 33 -14.69 3.10 1.87
CA ASP A 33 -15.90 3.93 1.86
C ASP A 33 -15.64 5.25 1.13
N PRO A 34 -16.00 5.36 -0.17
CA PRO A 34 -15.78 6.57 -0.94
C PRO A 34 -16.45 7.81 -0.36
N SER A 35 -17.54 7.66 0.41
CA SER A 35 -18.25 8.80 1.02
C SER A 35 -17.42 9.52 2.08
N LYS A 36 -16.41 8.84 2.63
CA LYS A 36 -15.49 9.37 3.65
C LYS A 36 -14.16 9.83 3.06
N ALA A 37 -13.98 9.66 1.76
CA ALA A 37 -12.76 10.06 1.06
C ALA A 37 -12.87 11.50 0.57
N SER A 38 -11.81 12.28 0.77
CA SER A 38 -11.71 13.64 0.25
C SER A 38 -10.36 13.80 -0.44
N PHE A 39 -10.38 13.75 -1.77
CA PHE A 39 -9.19 13.90 -2.62
C PHE A 39 -9.42 14.97 -3.69
N PRO A 40 -8.35 15.54 -4.27
CA PRO A 40 -8.46 16.37 -5.47
C PRO A 40 -9.21 15.64 -6.58
N ILE A 41 -9.94 16.40 -7.41
CA ILE A 41 -10.76 15.83 -8.50
C ILE A 41 -9.95 15.02 -9.53
N SER A 42 -8.65 15.27 -9.60
CA SER A 42 -7.72 14.53 -10.47
C SER A 42 -7.42 13.11 -9.99
N VAL A 43 -7.77 12.78 -8.75
CA VAL A 43 -7.56 11.44 -8.19
C VAL A 43 -8.75 10.56 -8.54
N GLU A 44 -8.48 9.43 -9.17
CA GLU A 44 -9.50 8.40 -9.39
C GLU A 44 -9.72 7.64 -8.07
N VAL A 45 -10.92 7.72 -7.51
CA VAL A 45 -11.29 7.00 -6.29
C VAL A 45 -12.00 5.71 -6.67
N VAL A 46 -11.44 4.57 -6.24
CA VAL A 46 -12.06 3.26 -6.45
C VAL A 46 -12.37 2.62 -5.11
N GLN A 47 -13.56 2.03 -5.03
CA GLN A 47 -13.97 1.30 -3.84
C GLN A 47 -13.37 -0.10 -3.85
N GLY A 48 -12.82 -0.52 -2.70
CA GLY A 48 -12.34 -1.89 -2.52
C GLY A 48 -11.76 -2.12 -1.13
N ASP A 49 -11.49 -3.38 -0.86
CA ASP A 49 -10.91 -3.84 0.39
C ASP A 49 -9.76 -4.80 0.10
N LEU A 50 -8.68 -4.71 0.89
CA LEU A 50 -7.50 -5.58 0.71
C LEU A 50 -7.80 -7.08 0.97
N LEU A 51 -8.91 -7.39 1.64
CA LEU A 51 -9.39 -8.77 1.83
C LEU A 51 -10.43 -9.19 0.78
N ASP A 52 -10.97 -8.27 0.01
CA ASP A 52 -11.90 -8.57 -1.09
C ASP A 52 -11.13 -8.66 -2.40
N ILE A 53 -10.86 -9.90 -2.81
CA ILE A 53 -10.04 -10.23 -3.98
C ILE A 53 -10.62 -9.62 -5.26
N ASP A 54 -11.93 -9.66 -5.45
CA ASP A 54 -12.55 -9.17 -6.69
C ASP A 54 -12.48 -7.64 -6.79
N SER A 55 -12.76 -6.94 -5.69
CA SER A 55 -12.64 -5.48 -5.65
C SER A 55 -11.20 -5.03 -5.87
N LEU A 56 -10.25 -5.72 -5.27
CA LEU A 56 -8.82 -5.39 -5.40
C LEU A 56 -8.30 -5.70 -6.82
N ARG A 57 -8.72 -6.82 -7.42
CA ARG A 57 -8.40 -7.15 -8.81
C ARG A 57 -8.93 -6.08 -9.76
N HIS A 58 -10.16 -5.62 -9.54
CA HIS A 58 -10.74 -4.53 -10.32
C HIS A 58 -9.92 -3.23 -10.18
N ALA A 59 -9.56 -2.87 -8.95
CA ALA A 59 -8.77 -1.67 -8.68
C ALA A 59 -7.38 -1.70 -9.34
N MET A 60 -6.79 -2.87 -9.52
CA MET A 60 -5.46 -3.06 -10.12
C MET A 60 -5.47 -3.05 -11.65
N SER A 61 -6.64 -3.05 -12.28
CA SER A 61 -6.74 -3.04 -13.75
C SER A 61 -6.11 -1.78 -14.35
N GLY A 62 -5.16 -1.95 -15.27
CA GLY A 62 -4.47 -0.85 -15.95
C GLY A 62 -3.45 -0.09 -15.08
N VAL A 63 -3.14 -0.59 -13.89
CA VAL A 63 -2.16 0.01 -12.99
C VAL A 63 -0.75 -0.42 -13.35
N SER A 64 0.19 0.52 -13.33
CA SER A 64 1.62 0.24 -13.58
C SER A 64 2.46 0.17 -12.30
N THR A 65 2.04 0.84 -11.25
CA THR A 65 2.75 0.90 -9.98
C THR A 65 1.76 0.74 -8.82
N LEU A 66 2.08 -0.12 -7.88
CA LEU A 66 1.36 -0.27 -6.62
C LEU A 66 2.15 0.36 -5.48
N PHE A 67 1.56 1.33 -4.79
CA PHE A 67 2.05 1.81 -3.51
C PHE A 67 1.26 1.08 -2.41
N LEU A 68 1.89 0.07 -1.81
CA LEU A 68 1.25 -0.80 -0.83
C LEU A 68 1.47 -0.28 0.58
N LEU A 69 0.42 0.34 1.12
CA LEU A 69 0.29 0.71 2.52
C LEU A 69 -0.90 -0.05 3.10
N ASN A 70 -0.69 -0.67 4.24
CA ASN A 70 -1.80 -1.24 5.01
C ASN A 70 -1.62 -0.98 6.50
N GLY A 71 -2.72 -0.90 7.22
CA GLY A 71 -2.73 -0.57 8.65
C GLY A 71 -2.15 -1.68 9.51
N VAL A 72 -1.84 -1.32 10.76
CA VAL A 72 -1.43 -2.28 11.80
C VAL A 72 -2.68 -2.96 12.33
N VAL A 73 -3.03 -4.07 11.72
CA VAL A 73 -4.21 -4.90 12.06
C VAL A 73 -3.81 -6.36 12.08
N ALA A 74 -4.65 -7.20 12.69
CA ALA A 74 -4.32 -8.62 12.88
C ALA A 74 -4.06 -9.39 11.57
N ASP A 75 -4.67 -8.97 10.48
CA ASP A 75 -4.58 -9.61 9.17
C ASP A 75 -3.71 -8.83 8.16
N GLU A 76 -2.88 -7.90 8.62
CA GLU A 76 -2.04 -7.07 7.75
C GLU A 76 -1.13 -7.89 6.82
N TYR A 77 -0.59 -9.01 7.31
CA TYR A 77 0.23 -9.91 6.51
C TYR A 77 -0.58 -10.56 5.38
N THR A 78 -1.76 -11.07 5.70
CA THR A 78 -2.68 -11.65 4.70
C THR A 78 -3.07 -10.62 3.64
N GLN A 79 -3.43 -9.42 4.05
CA GLN A 79 -3.76 -8.31 3.14
C GLN A 79 -2.62 -8.02 2.16
N ALA A 80 -1.41 -7.92 2.66
CA ALA A 80 -0.24 -7.61 1.82
C ALA A 80 0.06 -8.75 0.83
N LEU A 81 -0.04 -10.01 1.25
CA LEU A 81 0.18 -11.15 0.36
C LEU A 81 -0.87 -11.23 -0.75
N ILE A 82 -2.14 -10.98 -0.44
CA ILE A 82 -3.21 -10.90 -1.44
C ILE A 82 -2.87 -9.80 -2.46
N ALA A 83 -2.54 -8.61 -1.99
CA ALA A 83 -2.19 -7.49 -2.85
C ALA A 83 -1.01 -7.79 -3.77
N LEU A 84 0.07 -8.40 -3.26
CA LEU A 84 1.23 -8.76 -4.05
C LEU A 84 0.92 -9.83 -5.13
N ASN A 85 0.13 -10.84 -4.77
CA ASN A 85 -0.26 -11.87 -5.74
C ASN A 85 -1.12 -11.29 -6.85
N LEU A 86 -2.08 -10.44 -6.52
CA LEU A 86 -2.94 -9.78 -7.51
C LEU A 86 -2.16 -8.75 -8.35
N ALA A 87 -1.19 -8.05 -7.77
CA ALA A 87 -0.31 -7.16 -8.50
C ALA A 87 0.48 -7.91 -9.57
N ARG A 88 1.03 -9.08 -9.23
CA ARG A 88 1.71 -9.95 -10.20
C ARG A 88 0.75 -10.45 -11.29
N GLU A 89 -0.44 -10.91 -10.90
CA GLU A 89 -1.49 -11.33 -11.84
C GLU A 89 -1.86 -10.21 -12.82
N ALA A 90 -1.97 -8.98 -12.35
CA ALA A 90 -2.29 -7.80 -13.15
C ALA A 90 -1.13 -7.28 -14.00
N GLY A 91 0.07 -7.84 -13.85
CA GLY A 91 1.27 -7.39 -14.58
C GLY A 91 1.81 -6.06 -14.10
N ILE A 92 1.58 -5.71 -12.84
CA ILE A 92 2.13 -4.48 -12.25
C ILE A 92 3.66 -4.61 -12.16
N GLU A 93 4.36 -3.67 -12.75
CA GLU A 93 5.82 -3.75 -12.91
C GLU A 93 6.59 -3.25 -11.69
N ARG A 94 5.98 -2.35 -10.90
CA ARG A 94 6.67 -1.66 -9.81
C ARG A 94 5.84 -1.70 -8.53
N ILE A 95 6.51 -2.03 -7.45
CA ILE A 95 5.94 -2.05 -6.10
C ILE A 95 6.72 -1.06 -5.23
N VAL A 96 6.01 -0.22 -4.49
CA VAL A 96 6.57 0.53 -3.36
C VAL A 96 5.86 0.00 -2.12
N TYR A 97 6.62 -0.61 -1.21
CA TYR A 97 6.08 -1.20 0.01
C TYR A 97 6.50 -0.41 1.23
N LEU A 98 5.53 -0.02 2.05
CA LEU A 98 5.79 0.62 3.34
C LEU A 98 5.96 -0.47 4.42
N SER A 99 7.21 -0.82 4.70
CA SER A 99 7.62 -1.74 5.76
C SER A 99 7.87 -0.99 7.06
N VAL A 100 8.79 -1.46 7.86
CA VAL A 100 9.22 -0.84 9.13
C VAL A 100 10.69 -1.13 9.36
N ILE A 101 11.38 -0.21 10.02
CA ILE A 101 12.78 -0.40 10.43
C ILE A 101 12.90 -1.58 11.39
N HIS A 102 13.98 -2.35 11.28
CA HIS A 102 14.31 -3.48 12.16
C HIS A 102 13.27 -4.61 12.19
N SER A 103 12.52 -4.79 11.10
CA SER A 103 11.57 -5.89 10.98
C SER A 103 12.24 -7.28 11.07
N ASP A 104 13.50 -7.37 10.65
CA ASP A 104 14.32 -8.58 10.71
C ASP A 104 14.82 -8.91 12.12
N ILE A 105 14.85 -7.92 13.03
CA ILE A 105 15.32 -8.07 14.40
C ILE A 105 14.18 -8.45 15.35
N TYR A 106 13.05 -7.75 15.23
CA TYR A 106 11.92 -7.90 16.15
C TYR A 106 10.88 -8.92 15.65
N VAL A 107 11.35 -10.06 15.19
CA VAL A 107 10.48 -11.12 14.61
C VAL A 107 9.54 -11.78 15.62
N ASN A 108 9.72 -11.52 16.91
CA ASN A 108 8.80 -11.94 17.97
C ASN A 108 7.61 -10.98 18.16
N VAL A 109 7.60 -9.84 17.48
CA VAL A 109 6.49 -8.90 17.49
C VAL A 109 5.66 -9.08 16.22
N PRO A 110 4.36 -9.42 16.31
CA PRO A 110 3.56 -9.79 15.14
C PRO A 110 3.59 -8.78 14.00
N HIS A 111 3.49 -7.49 14.31
CA HIS A 111 3.57 -6.43 13.30
C HIS A 111 4.91 -6.44 12.56
N PHE A 112 6.02 -6.52 13.27
CA PHE A 112 7.36 -6.57 12.65
C PHE A 112 7.57 -7.87 11.88
N ALA A 113 7.16 -9.01 12.44
CA ALA A 113 7.24 -10.31 11.78
C ALA A 113 6.43 -10.33 10.48
N GLY A 114 5.24 -9.74 10.49
CA GLY A 114 4.41 -9.60 9.29
C GLY A 114 5.09 -8.76 8.21
N LYS A 115 5.64 -7.60 8.58
CA LYS A 115 6.39 -6.74 7.64
C LYS A 115 7.60 -7.46 7.06
N PHE A 116 8.37 -8.14 7.88
CA PHE A 116 9.52 -8.95 7.45
C PHE A 116 9.11 -10.05 6.47
N GLY A 117 8.03 -10.77 6.77
CA GLY A 117 7.48 -11.80 5.89
C GLY A 117 7.07 -11.26 4.53
N VAL A 118 6.46 -10.08 4.48
CA VAL A 118 6.09 -9.41 3.22
C VAL A 118 7.33 -9.05 2.41
N GLU A 119 8.37 -8.52 3.03
CA GLU A 119 9.64 -8.23 2.35
C GLU A 119 10.25 -9.49 1.74
N ARG A 120 10.23 -10.63 2.47
CA ARG A 120 10.72 -11.91 1.93
C ARG A 120 9.88 -12.38 0.74
N MET A 121 8.56 -12.18 0.78
CA MET A 121 7.70 -12.52 -0.35
C MET A 121 8.01 -11.66 -1.58
N ILE A 122 8.21 -10.37 -1.41
CA ILE A 122 8.60 -9.46 -2.49
C ILE A 122 9.88 -9.95 -3.17
N GLU A 123 10.89 -10.31 -2.39
CA GLU A 123 12.15 -10.86 -2.91
C GLU A 123 11.93 -12.19 -3.64
N HIS A 124 11.17 -13.10 -3.03
CA HIS A 124 10.86 -14.40 -3.61
C HIS A 124 10.12 -14.29 -4.95
N MET A 125 9.22 -13.33 -5.06
CA MET A 125 8.46 -13.10 -6.29
C MET A 125 9.30 -12.46 -7.41
N GLY A 126 10.47 -11.92 -7.09
CA GLY A 126 11.32 -11.23 -8.05
C GLY A 126 10.70 -9.95 -8.61
N LEU A 127 9.79 -9.32 -7.85
CA LEU A 127 9.15 -8.07 -8.25
C LEU A 127 10.12 -6.91 -8.15
N GLY A 128 10.06 -6.00 -9.12
CA GLY A 128 10.75 -4.71 -9.05
C GLY A 128 10.15 -3.87 -7.92
N ALA A 129 10.82 -3.81 -6.78
CA ALA A 129 10.27 -3.18 -5.60
C ALA A 129 11.22 -2.19 -4.94
N THR A 130 10.63 -1.13 -4.38
CA THR A 130 11.26 -0.24 -3.41
C THR A 130 10.63 -0.49 -2.06
N ILE A 131 11.44 -0.87 -1.09
CA ILE A 131 10.99 -1.11 0.29
C ILE A 131 11.40 0.09 1.14
N LEU A 132 10.41 0.76 1.72
CA LEU A 132 10.61 1.86 2.65
C LEU A 132 10.51 1.34 4.09
N ARG A 133 11.51 1.63 4.90
CA ARG A 133 11.58 1.17 6.30
C ARG A 133 11.62 2.37 7.25
N PRO A 134 10.48 3.03 7.48
CA PRO A 134 10.43 4.15 8.39
C PRO A 134 10.65 3.71 9.84
N ALA A 135 11.17 4.64 10.64
CA ALA A 135 11.17 4.53 12.08
C ALA A 135 9.83 5.04 12.66
N TYR A 136 9.79 5.31 13.96
CA TYR A 136 8.63 5.88 14.62
C TYR A 136 8.28 7.25 14.02
N TYR A 137 7.00 7.47 13.71
CA TYR A 137 6.55 8.74 13.13
C TYR A 137 6.45 9.82 14.20
N MET A 138 7.04 10.98 13.94
CA MET A 138 6.97 12.13 14.84
C MET A 138 5.52 12.60 15.06
N ASP A 139 4.65 12.45 14.07
CA ASP A 139 3.23 12.79 14.17
C ASP A 139 2.51 12.02 15.30
N ASN A 140 3.05 10.88 15.71
CA ASN A 140 2.50 10.11 16.82
C ASN A 140 2.74 10.77 18.19
N GLU A 141 3.65 11.76 18.26
CA GLU A 141 3.91 12.55 19.46
C GLU A 141 2.94 13.74 19.61
N ILE A 142 2.24 14.08 18.54
CA ILE A 142 1.29 15.19 18.51
C ILE A 142 -0.11 14.66 18.83
N THR A 143 -0.42 14.60 20.11
CA THR A 143 -1.75 14.19 20.59
C THR A 143 -2.44 15.31 21.34
#